data_6c9b625aa3eb641287e47eea757aaacf
#
_entry.id   6c9b625aa3eb641287e47eea757aaacf
#
_cell.length_a   1.000
_cell.length_b   1.000
_cell.length_c   1.000
_cell.angle_alpha   90.00
_cell.angle_beta   90.00
_cell.angle_gamma   90.00
#
_symmetry.space_group_name_H-M   'P 1'
#
loop_
_entity.id
_entity.type
_entity.pdbx_description
1 polymer ?
#
loop_
_entity_poly.entity_id
_entity_poly.type
_entity_poly.pdbx_seq_one_letter_code
_entity_poly.pdbx_strand_id
1 'polypeptide(L)'
;YFSKIANAHAEDSPQAPQARIVANAFVQLGHYYRDGIPNSAIKSDVNRAREMYAYAASYFGDPDAQYSLAKLYLDGDGTARDLKYAARWLRLAATKGQYQAQALLGQMMFNGEALPRQAARGLMFLTLARDGAGPKEAWIGKLYDDAMRKASEDDRAMALQMLQRWVRGDRD
;
A
#
# COMPACT_ATOMS: atom_id res chain seq x y z
N TYR A 1 19.37 6.28 14.54
CA TYR A 1 18.21 7.03 15.04
C TYR A 1 16.95 6.14 15.07
N PHE A 2 16.48 5.63 13.93
CA PHE A 2 15.24 4.82 13.85
C PHE A 2 15.30 3.56 14.70
N SER A 3 16.45 2.86 14.74
CA SER A 3 16.62 1.66 15.60
C SER A 3 16.45 1.97 17.09
N LYS A 4 16.89 3.15 17.55
CA LYS A 4 16.69 3.54 18.94
C LYS A 4 15.22 3.77 19.28
N ILE A 5 14.46 4.42 18.37
CA ILE A 5 13.02 4.63 18.54
C ILE A 5 12.30 3.29 18.53
N ALA A 6 12.57 2.44 17.52
CA ALA A 6 11.93 1.14 17.39
C ALA A 6 12.17 0.26 18.63
N ASN A 7 13.41 0.15 19.10
CA ASN A 7 13.76 -0.69 20.25
C ASN A 7 13.20 -0.16 21.58
N ALA A 8 13.13 1.17 21.75
CA ALA A 8 12.62 1.77 22.99
C ALA A 8 11.08 1.69 23.12
N HIS A 9 10.37 1.62 22.00
CA HIS A 9 8.92 1.77 21.96
C HIS A 9 8.19 0.63 21.20
N ALA A 10 8.87 -0.49 20.96
CA ALA A 10 8.30 -1.62 20.21
C ALA A 10 7.01 -2.17 20.84
N GLU A 11 6.92 -2.14 22.17
CA GLU A 11 5.78 -2.66 22.92
C GLU A 11 4.76 -1.57 23.30
N ASP A 12 4.97 -0.32 22.85
CA ASP A 12 4.02 0.75 23.13
C ASP A 12 2.65 0.41 22.50
N SER A 13 1.59 0.85 23.19
CA SER A 13 0.23 0.67 22.68
C SER A 13 0.06 1.28 21.29
N PRO A 14 -0.63 0.59 20.35
CA PRO A 14 -0.95 1.15 19.04
C PRO A 14 -1.76 2.47 19.10
N GLN A 15 -2.38 2.75 20.24
CA GLN A 15 -3.13 3.99 20.50
C GLN A 15 -2.30 5.05 21.23
N ALA A 16 -1.04 4.76 21.58
CA ALA A 16 -0.17 5.74 22.23
C ALA A 16 0.05 6.95 21.31
N PRO A 17 0.23 8.17 21.88
CA PRO A 17 0.45 9.38 21.08
C PRO A 17 1.64 9.27 20.12
N GLN A 18 2.69 8.54 20.50
CA GLN A 18 3.88 8.32 19.70
C GLN A 18 3.77 7.13 18.71
N ALA A 19 2.69 6.36 18.71
CA ALA A 19 2.54 5.14 17.90
C ALA A 19 2.86 5.35 16.42
N ARG A 20 2.42 6.48 15.85
CA ARG A 20 2.72 6.84 14.46
C ARG A 20 4.22 7.03 14.19
N ILE A 21 4.94 7.64 15.15
CA ILE A 21 6.39 7.87 15.04
C ILE A 21 7.12 6.53 15.12
N VAL A 22 6.69 5.65 16.03
CA VAL A 22 7.27 4.31 16.20
C VAL A 22 7.03 3.46 14.95
N ALA A 23 5.80 3.43 14.43
CA ALA A 23 5.46 2.73 13.19
C ALA A 23 6.33 3.23 12.02
N ASN A 24 6.47 4.54 11.86
CA ASN A 24 7.34 5.12 10.84
C ASN A 24 8.81 4.69 11.02
N ALA A 25 9.31 4.59 12.25
CA ALA A 25 10.68 4.11 12.52
C ALA A 25 10.87 2.68 11.99
N PHE A 26 9.90 1.79 12.20
CA PHE A 26 9.94 0.43 11.65
C PHE A 26 9.88 0.42 10.12
N VAL A 27 9.06 1.27 9.50
CA VAL A 27 8.99 1.41 8.04
C VAL A 27 10.34 1.86 7.48
N GLN A 28 10.97 2.87 8.08
CA GLN A 28 12.30 3.35 7.64
C GLN A 28 13.38 2.29 7.81
N LEU A 29 13.37 1.55 8.92
CA LEU A 29 14.27 0.40 9.10
C LEU A 29 14.03 -0.66 8.04
N GLY A 30 12.78 -0.95 7.70
CA GLY A 30 12.42 -1.84 6.61
C GLY A 30 13.03 -1.41 5.28
N HIS A 31 12.94 -0.13 4.94
CA HIS A 31 13.56 0.41 3.72
C HIS A 31 15.10 0.27 3.74
N TYR A 32 15.74 0.60 4.85
CA TYR A 32 17.18 0.42 4.98
C TYR A 32 17.62 -1.03 4.86
N TYR A 33 16.87 -1.97 5.43
CA TYR A 33 17.18 -3.40 5.27
C TYR A 33 16.86 -3.91 3.87
N ARG A 34 15.82 -3.41 3.21
CA ARG A 34 15.52 -3.82 1.83
C ARG A 34 16.62 -3.37 0.87
N ASP A 35 17.03 -2.13 0.95
CA ASP A 35 17.91 -1.50 -0.02
C ASP A 35 19.40 -1.54 0.39
N GLY A 36 19.66 -1.73 1.69
CA GLY A 36 20.97 -1.50 2.27
C GLY A 36 21.31 0.00 2.36
N ILE A 37 22.44 0.31 2.96
CA ILE A 37 22.96 1.68 2.99
C ILE A 37 24.37 1.66 2.40
N PRO A 38 24.62 2.34 1.26
CA PRO A 38 25.93 2.42 0.65
C PRO A 38 27.00 2.89 1.65
N ASN A 39 28.17 2.27 1.60
CA ASN A 39 29.31 2.58 2.48
C ASN A 39 29.06 2.46 3.98
N SER A 40 28.10 1.62 4.38
CA SER A 40 27.80 1.31 5.79
C SER A 40 27.86 -0.19 6.06
N ALA A 41 27.74 -0.56 7.33
CA ALA A 41 27.61 -1.96 7.77
C ALA A 41 26.21 -2.55 7.47
N ILE A 42 25.23 -1.73 7.08
CA ILE A 42 23.88 -2.16 6.77
C ILE A 42 23.81 -2.63 5.33
N LYS A 43 23.86 -3.95 5.15
CA LYS A 43 23.68 -4.62 3.86
C LYS A 43 22.20 -4.90 3.64
N SER A 44 21.81 -5.10 2.38
CA SER A 44 20.45 -5.53 2.03
C SER A 44 20.14 -6.87 2.72
N ASP A 45 18.99 -6.90 3.40
CA ASP A 45 18.43 -8.09 4.05
C ASP A 45 16.89 -8.00 3.97
N VAL A 46 16.34 -8.60 2.91
CA VAL A 46 14.90 -8.54 2.64
C VAL A 46 14.07 -9.27 3.70
N ASN A 47 14.64 -10.30 4.37
CA ASN A 47 13.94 -10.98 5.45
C ASN A 47 13.73 -10.05 6.65
N ARG A 48 14.76 -9.31 7.04
CA ARG A 48 14.62 -8.28 8.08
C ARG A 48 13.70 -7.15 7.66
N ALA A 49 13.78 -6.71 6.40
CA ALA A 49 12.85 -5.72 5.88
C ALA A 49 11.40 -6.19 6.03
N ARG A 50 11.11 -7.43 5.65
CA ARG A 50 9.78 -8.03 5.81
C ARG A 50 9.32 -8.06 7.25
N GLU A 51 10.19 -8.43 8.20
CA GLU A 51 9.86 -8.43 9.63
C GLU A 51 9.49 -7.03 10.13
N MET A 52 10.27 -6.00 9.74
CA MET A 52 10.00 -4.60 10.11
C MET A 52 8.66 -4.13 9.55
N TYR A 53 8.40 -4.37 8.27
CA TYR A 53 7.12 -4.03 7.64
C TYR A 53 5.95 -4.80 8.26
N ALA A 54 6.10 -6.11 8.49
CA ALA A 54 5.05 -6.93 9.06
C ALA A 54 4.67 -6.47 10.47
N TYR A 55 5.64 -6.07 11.28
CA TYR A 55 5.38 -5.54 12.60
C TYR A 55 4.61 -4.20 12.55
N ALA A 56 5.09 -3.23 11.77
CA ALA A 56 4.39 -1.95 11.62
C ALA A 56 3.00 -2.10 10.97
N ALA A 57 2.88 -3.00 9.99
CA ALA A 57 1.62 -3.25 9.29
C ALA A 57 0.55 -3.91 10.17
N SER A 58 0.95 -4.89 10.99
CA SER A 58 0.00 -5.68 11.80
C SER A 58 -0.25 -5.05 13.16
N TYR A 59 0.78 -4.66 13.90
CA TYR A 59 0.63 -4.14 15.25
C TYR A 59 0.14 -2.68 15.26
N PHE A 60 0.77 -1.81 14.48
CA PHE A 60 0.39 -0.39 14.42
C PHE A 60 -0.65 -0.10 13.32
N GLY A 61 -0.89 -1.03 12.42
CA GLY A 61 -1.81 -0.82 11.30
C GLY A 61 -1.36 0.26 10.34
N ASP A 62 -0.04 0.49 10.26
CA ASP A 62 0.55 1.56 9.44
C ASP A 62 0.32 1.30 7.93
N PRO A 63 -0.29 2.24 7.18
CA PRO A 63 -0.63 2.02 5.77
C PRO A 63 0.59 1.94 4.85
N ASP A 64 1.68 2.64 5.16
CA ASP A 64 2.91 2.57 4.34
C ASP A 64 3.63 1.24 4.56
N ALA A 65 3.62 0.71 5.79
CA ALA A 65 4.09 -0.63 6.08
C ALA A 65 3.24 -1.70 5.39
N GLN A 66 1.91 -1.57 5.42
CA GLN A 66 0.99 -2.48 4.75
C GLN A 66 1.24 -2.50 3.24
N TYR A 67 1.44 -1.34 2.61
CA TYR A 67 1.83 -1.25 1.20
C TYR A 67 3.19 -1.89 0.93
N SER A 68 4.21 -1.57 1.72
CA SER A 68 5.57 -2.09 1.56
C SER A 68 5.61 -3.62 1.71
N LEU A 69 4.88 -4.16 2.68
CA LEU A 69 4.73 -5.61 2.87
C LEU A 69 4.03 -6.26 1.67
N ALA A 70 2.95 -5.66 1.18
CA ALA A 70 2.25 -6.14 -0.01
C ALA A 70 3.17 -6.20 -1.23
N LYS A 71 4.03 -5.20 -1.41
CA LYS A 71 5.00 -5.16 -2.51
C LYS A 71 5.97 -6.34 -2.48
N LEU A 72 6.47 -6.73 -1.32
CA LEU A 72 7.34 -7.91 -1.20
C LEU A 72 6.64 -9.18 -1.69
N TYR A 73 5.35 -9.36 -1.37
CA TYR A 73 4.57 -10.51 -1.82
C TYR A 73 4.14 -10.42 -3.30
N LEU A 74 3.92 -9.22 -3.84
CA LEU A 74 3.65 -9.03 -5.27
C LEU A 74 4.87 -9.38 -6.12
N ASP A 75 6.06 -8.95 -5.68
CA ASP A 75 7.30 -9.11 -6.42
C ASP A 75 7.96 -10.46 -6.15
N GLY A 76 7.59 -11.15 -5.06
CA GLY A 76 8.25 -12.37 -4.60
C GLY A 76 9.66 -12.10 -4.07
N ASP A 77 9.87 -10.92 -3.47
CA ASP A 77 11.15 -10.50 -2.95
C ASP A 77 11.32 -10.96 -1.49
N GLY A 78 12.29 -11.83 -1.26
CA GLY A 78 12.54 -12.47 0.05
C GLY A 78 11.41 -13.37 0.56
N THR A 79 10.43 -13.68 -0.27
CA THR A 79 9.31 -14.60 0.03
C THR A 79 8.73 -15.15 -1.26
N ALA A 80 7.94 -16.22 -1.17
CA ALA A 80 7.18 -16.67 -2.32
C ALA A 80 6.13 -15.62 -2.74
N ARG A 81 6.00 -15.43 -4.05
CA ARG A 81 4.98 -14.52 -4.61
C ARG A 81 3.58 -15.00 -4.21
N ASP A 82 2.80 -14.13 -3.58
CA ASP A 82 1.42 -14.42 -3.17
C ASP A 82 0.53 -13.19 -3.45
N LEU A 83 -0.13 -13.22 -4.59
CA LEU A 83 -1.00 -12.12 -5.03
C LEU A 83 -2.25 -11.96 -4.16
N LYS A 84 -2.79 -13.05 -3.62
CA LYS A 84 -3.98 -12.99 -2.74
C LYS A 84 -3.63 -12.38 -1.39
N TYR A 85 -2.50 -12.76 -0.83
CA TYR A 85 -2.01 -12.21 0.42
C TYR A 85 -1.64 -10.72 0.25
N ALA A 86 -0.96 -10.37 -0.84
CA ALA A 86 -0.67 -8.98 -1.19
C ALA A 86 -1.94 -8.13 -1.32
N ALA A 87 -2.97 -8.65 -2.02
CA ALA A 87 -4.24 -7.94 -2.19
C ALA A 87 -4.95 -7.64 -0.85
N ARG A 88 -4.81 -8.52 0.14
CA ARG A 88 -5.37 -8.27 1.50
C ARG A 88 -4.68 -7.07 2.17
N TRP A 89 -3.35 -6.99 2.11
CA TRP A 89 -2.60 -5.86 2.66
C TRP A 89 -2.85 -4.57 1.88
N LEU A 90 -2.90 -4.65 0.54
CA LEU A 90 -3.25 -3.50 -0.30
C LEU A 90 -4.63 -2.94 0.05
N ARG A 91 -5.62 -3.81 0.32
CA ARG A 91 -6.96 -3.37 0.71
C ARG A 91 -6.94 -2.58 2.02
N LEU A 92 -6.22 -3.07 3.04
CA LEU A 92 -6.08 -2.37 4.32
C LEU A 92 -5.41 -1.00 4.15
N ALA A 93 -4.34 -0.93 3.36
CA ALA A 93 -3.65 0.33 3.09
C ALA A 93 -4.50 1.30 2.25
N ALA A 94 -5.17 0.80 1.21
CA ALA A 94 -6.00 1.59 0.31
C ALA A 94 -7.20 2.24 1.02
N THR A 95 -7.85 1.52 1.95
CA THR A 95 -8.96 2.07 2.75
C THR A 95 -8.51 3.18 3.69
N LYS A 96 -7.24 3.21 4.05
CA LYS A 96 -6.63 4.29 4.87
C LYS A 96 -6.08 5.44 4.02
N GLY A 97 -6.27 5.42 2.70
CA GLY A 97 -5.86 6.48 1.79
C GLY A 97 -4.42 6.37 1.29
N GLN A 98 -3.75 5.24 1.48
CA GLN A 98 -2.42 5.01 0.91
C GLN A 98 -2.53 4.86 -0.61
N TYR A 99 -2.12 5.90 -1.35
CA TYR A 99 -2.43 6.05 -2.77
C TYR A 99 -1.75 5.03 -3.68
N GLN A 100 -0.54 4.60 -3.36
CA GLN A 100 0.14 3.55 -4.13
C GLN A 100 -0.58 2.20 -3.98
N ALA A 101 -1.09 1.89 -2.78
CA ALA A 101 -1.91 0.72 -2.54
C ALA A 101 -3.26 0.82 -3.28
N GLN A 102 -3.88 2.00 -3.32
CA GLN A 102 -5.08 2.24 -4.11
C GLN A 102 -4.83 1.98 -5.59
N ALA A 103 -3.68 2.41 -6.14
CA ALA A 103 -3.33 2.18 -7.52
C ALA A 103 -3.19 0.70 -7.86
N LEU A 104 -2.41 -0.04 -7.07
CA LEU A 104 -2.19 -1.48 -7.31
C LEU A 104 -3.46 -2.30 -7.10
N LEU A 105 -4.20 -2.04 -6.02
CA LEU A 105 -5.48 -2.70 -5.77
C LEU A 105 -6.49 -2.39 -6.89
N GLY A 106 -6.56 -1.13 -7.31
CA GLY A 106 -7.42 -0.68 -8.39
C GLY A 106 -7.12 -1.40 -9.71
N GLN A 107 -5.85 -1.54 -10.06
CA GLN A 107 -5.42 -2.30 -11.23
C GLN A 107 -5.81 -3.79 -11.13
N MET A 108 -5.55 -4.43 -9.98
CA MET A 108 -5.91 -5.84 -9.75
C MET A 108 -7.42 -6.07 -9.88
N MET A 109 -8.24 -5.19 -9.30
CA MET A 109 -9.71 -5.26 -9.39
C MET A 109 -10.20 -5.00 -10.80
N PHE A 110 -9.62 -4.03 -11.51
CA PHE A 110 -10.01 -3.71 -12.88
C PHE A 110 -9.73 -4.86 -13.85
N ASN A 111 -8.56 -5.48 -13.71
CA ASN A 111 -8.14 -6.58 -14.57
C ASN A 111 -8.72 -7.95 -14.15
N GLY A 112 -9.16 -8.10 -12.90
CA GLY A 112 -9.54 -9.39 -12.32
C GLY A 112 -8.32 -10.27 -12.00
N GLU A 113 -7.22 -9.66 -11.54
CA GLU A 113 -5.99 -10.37 -11.19
C GLU A 113 -6.00 -10.75 -9.71
N ALA A 114 -5.93 -12.03 -9.42
CA ALA A 114 -6.02 -12.63 -8.07
C ALA A 114 -7.32 -12.32 -7.29
N LEU A 115 -8.15 -11.45 -7.81
CA LEU A 115 -9.45 -11.04 -7.29
C LEU A 115 -10.48 -11.12 -8.43
N PRO A 116 -11.77 -11.33 -8.12
CA PRO A 116 -12.82 -11.19 -9.12
C PRO A 116 -12.78 -9.79 -9.76
N ARG A 117 -13.00 -9.75 -11.09
CA ARG A 117 -13.04 -8.48 -11.82
C ARG A 117 -14.15 -7.58 -11.29
N GLN A 118 -13.79 -6.37 -10.87
CA GLN A 118 -14.67 -5.32 -10.36
C GLN A 118 -14.25 -3.99 -11.01
N ALA A 119 -14.54 -3.82 -12.29
CA ALA A 119 -14.02 -2.73 -13.10
C ALA A 119 -14.35 -1.33 -12.52
N ALA A 120 -15.59 -1.10 -12.13
CA ALA A 120 -16.01 0.17 -11.56
C ALA A 120 -15.29 0.50 -10.24
N ARG A 121 -15.16 -0.49 -9.34
CA ARG A 121 -14.41 -0.31 -8.08
C ARG A 121 -12.92 -0.11 -8.33
N GLY A 122 -12.36 -0.84 -9.28
CA GLY A 122 -10.98 -0.65 -9.73
C GLY A 122 -10.73 0.77 -10.22
N LEU A 123 -11.61 1.30 -11.07
CA LEU A 123 -11.54 2.70 -11.54
C LEU A 123 -11.67 3.71 -10.42
N MET A 124 -12.56 3.48 -9.45
CA MET A 124 -12.68 4.35 -8.27
C MET A 124 -11.35 4.44 -7.53
N PHE A 125 -10.70 3.30 -7.23
CA PHE A 125 -9.42 3.30 -6.54
C PHE A 125 -8.29 3.93 -7.37
N LEU A 126 -8.26 3.71 -8.70
CA LEU A 126 -7.30 4.36 -9.58
C LEU A 126 -7.49 5.89 -9.63
N THR A 127 -8.74 6.36 -9.56
CA THR A 127 -9.03 7.81 -9.48
C THR A 127 -8.51 8.39 -8.17
N LEU A 128 -8.81 7.75 -7.03
CA LEU A 128 -8.31 8.17 -5.72
C LEU A 128 -6.78 8.20 -5.68
N ALA A 129 -6.14 7.17 -6.24
CA ALA A 129 -4.69 7.06 -6.30
C ALA A 129 -4.07 8.19 -7.12
N ARG A 130 -4.60 8.47 -8.31
CA ARG A 130 -4.13 9.57 -9.17
C ARG A 130 -4.24 10.92 -8.46
N ASP A 131 -5.37 11.18 -7.82
CA ASP A 131 -5.63 12.45 -7.16
C ASP A 131 -4.74 12.63 -5.91
N GLY A 132 -4.41 11.54 -5.22
CA GLY A 132 -3.53 11.55 -4.05
C GLY A 132 -2.03 11.58 -4.37
N ALA A 133 -1.64 11.03 -5.51
CA ALA A 133 -0.22 10.85 -5.87
C ALA A 133 0.45 12.12 -6.41
N GLY A 134 -0.29 12.92 -7.15
CA GLY A 134 0.25 14.07 -7.86
C GLY A 134 1.22 13.71 -9.00
N PRO A 135 1.91 14.69 -9.59
CA PRO A 135 2.68 14.50 -10.83
C PRO A 135 3.96 13.67 -10.68
N LYS A 136 4.46 13.48 -9.47
CA LYS A 136 5.70 12.72 -9.21
C LYS A 136 5.56 11.20 -9.43
N GLU A 137 4.35 10.69 -9.37
CA GLU A 137 4.03 9.26 -9.50
C GLU A 137 3.41 8.97 -10.89
N ALA A 138 4.16 9.25 -11.95
CA ALA A 138 3.69 9.13 -13.34
C ALA A 138 3.12 7.73 -13.69
N TRP A 139 3.61 6.66 -13.04
CA TRP A 139 3.12 5.32 -13.24
C TRP A 139 1.65 5.16 -12.83
N ILE A 140 1.20 5.87 -11.78
CA ILE A 140 -0.20 5.84 -11.31
C ILE A 140 -1.11 6.51 -12.36
N GLY A 141 -0.70 7.67 -12.89
CA GLY A 141 -1.41 8.32 -13.99
C GLY A 141 -1.57 7.40 -15.19
N LYS A 142 -0.51 6.68 -15.56
CA LYS A 142 -0.54 5.73 -16.67
C LYS A 142 -1.51 4.55 -16.43
N LEU A 143 -1.55 3.99 -15.23
CA LEU A 143 -2.52 2.95 -14.88
C LEU A 143 -3.96 3.46 -14.98
N TYR A 144 -4.22 4.67 -14.49
CA TYR A 144 -5.52 5.30 -14.60
C TYR A 144 -5.94 5.51 -16.05
N ASP A 145 -5.08 6.09 -16.88
CA ASP A 145 -5.37 6.38 -18.29
C ASP A 145 -5.65 5.09 -19.08
N ASP A 146 -4.86 4.03 -18.81
CA ASP A 146 -5.05 2.73 -19.44
C ASP A 146 -6.38 2.09 -19.06
N ALA A 147 -6.76 2.15 -17.78
CA ALA A 147 -8.03 1.62 -17.32
C ALA A 147 -9.20 2.45 -17.88
N MET A 148 -9.11 3.77 -17.89
CA MET A 148 -10.15 4.65 -18.42
C MET A 148 -10.41 4.41 -19.93
N ARG A 149 -9.37 4.12 -20.71
CA ARG A 149 -9.53 3.79 -22.14
C ARG A 149 -10.26 2.46 -22.37
N LYS A 150 -10.05 1.49 -21.48
CA LYS A 150 -10.61 0.12 -21.59
C LYS A 150 -12.00 -0.01 -20.95
N ALA A 151 -12.38 0.91 -20.08
CA ALA A 151 -13.62 0.86 -19.34
C ALA A 151 -14.84 1.17 -20.22
N SER A 152 -15.94 0.46 -19.97
CA SER A 152 -17.24 0.79 -20.54
C SER A 152 -17.79 2.10 -19.96
N GLU A 153 -18.80 2.67 -20.62
CA GLU A 153 -19.52 3.85 -20.08
C GLU A 153 -20.19 3.53 -18.74
N ASP A 154 -20.77 2.33 -18.61
CA ASP A 154 -21.39 1.87 -17.36
C ASP A 154 -20.36 1.74 -16.24
N ASP A 155 -19.18 1.17 -16.50
CA ASP A 155 -18.09 1.08 -15.53
C ASP A 155 -17.66 2.46 -15.02
N ARG A 156 -17.54 3.44 -15.94
CA ARG A 156 -17.17 4.82 -15.60
C ARG A 156 -18.25 5.52 -14.76
N ALA A 157 -19.51 5.38 -15.17
CA ALA A 157 -20.64 5.96 -14.44
C ALA A 157 -20.76 5.36 -13.03
N MET A 158 -20.64 4.03 -12.91
CA MET A 158 -20.65 3.36 -11.62
C MET A 158 -19.45 3.74 -10.73
N ALA A 159 -18.26 3.86 -11.31
CA ALA A 159 -17.06 4.31 -10.60
C ALA A 159 -17.25 5.71 -9.99
N LEU A 160 -17.86 6.63 -10.74
CA LEU A 160 -18.17 7.97 -10.26
C LEU A 160 -19.15 7.95 -9.07
N GLN A 161 -20.19 7.14 -9.14
CA GLN A 161 -21.13 6.97 -8.03
C GLN A 161 -20.44 6.41 -6.77
N MET A 162 -19.58 5.39 -6.95
CA MET A 162 -18.79 4.81 -5.85
C MET A 162 -17.84 5.85 -5.24
N LEU A 163 -17.18 6.65 -6.07
CA LEU A 163 -16.29 7.72 -5.62
C LEU A 163 -17.03 8.76 -4.78
N GLN A 164 -18.24 9.17 -5.21
CA GLN A 164 -19.08 10.11 -4.45
C GLN A 164 -19.46 9.55 -3.08
N ARG A 165 -19.81 8.26 -2.97
CA ARG A 165 -20.07 7.60 -1.68
C ARG A 165 -18.81 7.57 -0.82
N TRP A 166 -17.69 7.15 -1.39
CA TRP A 166 -16.40 7.12 -0.69
C TRP A 166 -16.02 8.44 -0.05
N VAL A 167 -16.17 9.56 -0.80
CA VAL A 167 -15.88 10.91 -0.30
C VAL A 167 -16.84 11.33 0.81
N ARG A 168 -18.09 10.84 0.80
CA ARG A 168 -19.08 11.09 1.88
C ARG A 168 -18.81 10.26 3.14
N GLY A 169 -17.90 9.31 3.10
CA GLY A 169 -17.58 8.43 4.21
C GLY A 169 -18.21 7.04 4.15
N ASP A 170 -19.01 6.74 3.13
CA ASP A 170 -19.62 5.42 2.88
C ASP A 170 -18.57 4.50 2.22
N ARG A 171 -17.68 3.96 3.04
CA ARG A 171 -16.50 3.19 2.57
C ARG A 171 -16.74 1.67 2.49
N ASP A 172 -17.98 1.23 2.52
CA ASP A 172 -18.38 -0.19 2.45
C ASP A 172 -18.35 -0.78 1.02
#